data_6b933a66766652990c85820f33e25ac9
#
_entry.id   6b933a66766652990c85820f33e25ac9
#
_cell.length_a   1.000
_cell.length_b   1.000
_cell.length_c   1.000
_cell.angle_alpha   90.00
_cell.angle_beta   90.00
_cell.angle_gamma   90.00
#
_symmetry.space_group_name_H-M   'P 1'
#
loop_
_entity.id
_entity.type
_entity.pdbx_description
1 polymer ?
#
loop_
_entity_poly.entity_id
_entity_poly.type
_entity_poly.pdbx_seq_one_letter_code
_entity_poly.pdbx_strand_id
1 'polypeptide(L)'
;MWPGPYGEWGSRKHMLTGLEQSLRRLGTDRVDVFYSHRPDPNTPIEETMGALATAVQQGKTLYVGVSNYSPAQTQEAARALADLGVPLLLHQPSYSIFNQWVEDGLLDTLDELGVGSVAFSPLAQGLLTDRYLTGVPTGSRAAGPSPFLSVSNIKDETRTRIGALNEIARSRGQSLAQMAIAWVLRGARVTSALVGASSVAQLEDNVVAVRNLAFTDEELAAIDEHANPPAE
;
A
#
# COMPACT_ATOMS: atom_id res chain seq x y z
N MET A 1 12.18 -4.07 -7.93
CA MET A 1 12.13 -5.43 -8.50
C MET A 1 13.48 -5.69 -9.15
N TRP A 2 14.03 -6.87 -9.02
CA TRP A 2 15.38 -7.16 -9.51
C TRP A 2 15.26 -7.75 -10.91
N PRO A 3 16.04 -7.31 -11.89
CA PRO A 3 16.07 -7.94 -13.21
C PRO A 3 16.48 -9.41 -13.03
N GLY A 4 15.70 -10.30 -13.61
CA GLY A 4 15.92 -11.74 -13.55
C GLY A 4 16.23 -12.31 -14.94
N PRO A 5 16.66 -13.58 -15.02
CA PRO A 5 17.00 -14.20 -16.30
C PRO A 5 15.79 -14.42 -17.23
N TYR A 6 14.59 -14.10 -16.77
CA TYR A 6 13.33 -14.35 -17.48
C TYR A 6 12.68 -13.07 -18.05
N GLY A 7 13.39 -11.95 -18.08
CA GLY A 7 12.93 -10.70 -18.67
C GLY A 7 12.64 -9.61 -17.66
N GLU A 8 11.98 -8.56 -18.12
CA GLU A 8 11.66 -7.36 -17.36
C GLU A 8 10.34 -7.49 -16.60
N TRP A 9 10.05 -6.58 -15.70
CA TRP A 9 9.02 -6.60 -14.69
C TRP A 9 7.62 -6.98 -15.15
N GLY A 10 7.13 -6.32 -16.21
CA GLY A 10 5.78 -6.49 -16.76
C GLY A 10 5.69 -7.50 -17.89
N SER A 11 6.83 -7.98 -18.42
CA SER A 11 6.82 -8.89 -19.54
C SER A 11 6.08 -10.20 -19.21
N ARG A 12 5.35 -10.70 -20.21
CA ARG A 12 4.58 -11.94 -20.06
C ARG A 12 5.42 -13.10 -19.54
N LYS A 13 6.63 -13.25 -20.06
CA LYS A 13 7.56 -14.31 -19.63
C LYS A 13 7.92 -14.17 -18.15
N HIS A 14 8.27 -12.94 -17.70
CA HIS A 14 8.63 -12.67 -16.31
C HIS A 14 7.44 -12.92 -15.36
N MET A 15 6.28 -12.37 -15.70
CA MET A 15 5.06 -12.50 -14.90
C MET A 15 4.66 -13.96 -14.68
N LEU A 16 4.52 -14.74 -15.75
CA LEU A 16 4.11 -16.13 -15.65
C LEU A 16 5.15 -17.01 -14.96
N THR A 17 6.45 -16.79 -15.24
CA THR A 17 7.52 -17.54 -14.56
C THR A 17 7.59 -17.19 -13.07
N GLY A 18 7.38 -15.92 -12.72
CA GLY A 18 7.33 -15.45 -11.33
C GLY A 18 6.17 -16.07 -10.55
N LEU A 19 5.00 -16.19 -11.18
CA LEU A 19 3.85 -16.89 -10.61
C LEU A 19 4.19 -18.36 -10.32
N GLU A 20 4.75 -19.11 -11.30
CA GLU A 20 5.15 -20.52 -11.13
C GLU A 20 6.13 -20.72 -9.97
N GLN A 21 7.12 -19.83 -9.85
CA GLN A 21 8.07 -19.87 -8.75
C GLN A 21 7.42 -19.58 -7.41
N SER A 22 6.46 -18.66 -7.38
CA SER A 22 5.70 -18.29 -6.16
C SER A 22 4.83 -19.45 -5.70
N LEU A 23 4.08 -20.08 -6.60
CA LEU A 23 3.25 -21.25 -6.30
C LEU A 23 4.08 -22.42 -5.72
N ARG A 24 5.26 -22.72 -6.32
CA ARG A 24 6.17 -23.74 -5.78
C ARG A 24 6.66 -23.42 -4.37
N ARG A 25 7.04 -22.14 -4.10
CA ARG A 25 7.49 -21.71 -2.77
C ARG A 25 6.39 -21.74 -1.73
N LEU A 26 5.16 -21.42 -2.13
CA LEU A 26 3.97 -21.46 -1.27
C LEU A 26 3.46 -22.89 -1.03
N GLY A 27 3.86 -23.86 -1.86
CA GLY A 27 3.36 -25.23 -1.78
C GLY A 27 1.88 -25.36 -2.17
N THR A 28 1.41 -24.51 -3.10
CA THR A 28 0.02 -24.50 -3.58
C THR A 28 -0.02 -24.48 -5.10
N ASP A 29 -1.13 -24.89 -5.68
CA ASP A 29 -1.39 -24.87 -7.12
C ASP A 29 -2.00 -23.57 -7.63
N ARG A 30 -2.54 -22.73 -6.73
CA ARG A 30 -3.18 -21.44 -7.04
C ARG A 30 -3.08 -20.44 -5.89
N VAL A 31 -3.29 -19.18 -6.22
CA VAL A 31 -3.46 -18.07 -5.28
C VAL A 31 -4.81 -17.39 -5.52
N ASP A 32 -5.31 -16.63 -4.54
CA ASP A 32 -6.56 -15.91 -4.70
C ASP A 32 -6.38 -14.69 -5.60
N VAL A 33 -5.33 -13.89 -5.38
CA VAL A 33 -5.06 -12.68 -6.18
C VAL A 33 -3.61 -12.67 -6.66
N PHE A 34 -3.43 -12.50 -7.98
CA PHE A 34 -2.11 -12.28 -8.57
C PHE A 34 -1.99 -10.83 -9.05
N TYR A 35 -0.91 -10.16 -8.65
CA TYR A 35 -0.70 -8.74 -8.92
C TYR A 35 0.37 -8.45 -9.96
N SER A 36 0.12 -7.44 -10.81
CA SER A 36 1.22 -6.66 -11.38
C SER A 36 1.76 -5.72 -10.31
N HIS A 37 3.00 -5.96 -9.86
CA HIS A 37 3.59 -5.30 -8.70
C HIS A 37 3.85 -3.80 -8.93
N ARG A 38 4.16 -3.41 -10.17
CA ARG A 38 4.39 -2.02 -10.60
C ARG A 38 4.13 -1.88 -12.09
N PRO A 39 3.76 -0.69 -12.58
CA PRO A 39 3.76 -0.42 -14.01
C PRO A 39 5.20 -0.56 -14.55
N ASP A 40 5.33 -1.19 -15.70
CA ASP A 40 6.60 -1.33 -16.42
C ASP A 40 6.59 -0.39 -17.63
N PRO A 41 7.43 0.67 -17.66
CA PRO A 41 7.43 1.62 -18.75
C PRO A 41 7.96 1.05 -20.07
N ASN A 42 8.60 -0.13 -20.03
CA ASN A 42 9.22 -0.76 -21.21
C ASN A 42 8.37 -1.91 -21.79
N THR A 43 7.27 -2.27 -21.14
CA THR A 43 6.36 -3.32 -21.60
C THR A 43 4.97 -2.74 -21.85
N PRO A 44 4.39 -2.95 -23.05
CA PRO A 44 3.01 -2.56 -23.30
C PRO A 44 2.06 -3.10 -22.25
N ILE A 45 1.12 -2.29 -21.79
CA ILE A 45 0.22 -2.66 -20.69
C ILE A 45 -0.62 -3.90 -21.08
N GLU A 46 -0.97 -4.03 -22.34
CA GLU A 46 -1.72 -5.17 -22.89
C GLU A 46 -0.96 -6.49 -22.71
N GLU A 47 0.36 -6.49 -22.83
CA GLU A 47 1.18 -7.68 -22.60
C GLU A 47 1.14 -8.08 -21.13
N THR A 48 1.30 -7.11 -20.22
CA THR A 48 1.23 -7.35 -18.77
C THR A 48 -0.15 -7.84 -18.37
N MET A 49 -1.22 -7.18 -18.84
CA MET A 49 -2.60 -7.58 -18.54
C MET A 49 -2.93 -8.94 -19.18
N GLY A 50 -2.42 -9.19 -20.38
CA GLY A 50 -2.54 -10.51 -21.04
C GLY A 50 -1.87 -11.64 -20.25
N ALA A 51 -0.77 -11.36 -19.54
CA ALA A 51 -0.16 -12.33 -18.63
C ALA A 51 -1.05 -12.62 -17.42
N LEU A 52 -1.65 -11.59 -16.81
CA LEU A 52 -2.61 -11.75 -15.71
C LEU A 52 -3.84 -12.55 -16.16
N ALA A 53 -4.43 -12.21 -17.29
CA ALA A 53 -5.58 -12.94 -17.84
C ALA A 53 -5.25 -14.42 -18.11
N THR A 54 -4.05 -14.71 -18.63
CA THR A 54 -3.59 -16.08 -18.82
C THR A 54 -3.49 -16.85 -17.50
N ALA A 55 -3.03 -16.22 -16.43
CA ALA A 55 -2.97 -16.86 -15.11
C ALA A 55 -4.37 -17.25 -14.60
N VAL A 56 -5.38 -16.40 -14.82
CA VAL A 56 -6.78 -16.70 -14.51
C VAL A 56 -7.29 -17.87 -15.35
N GLN A 57 -7.10 -17.81 -16.69
CA GLN A 57 -7.53 -18.86 -17.61
C GLN A 57 -6.90 -20.23 -17.32
N GLN A 58 -5.68 -20.24 -16.79
CA GLN A 58 -4.99 -21.46 -16.34
C GLN A 58 -5.43 -21.93 -14.95
N GLY A 59 -6.33 -21.22 -14.28
CA GLY A 59 -6.78 -21.54 -12.92
C GLY A 59 -5.72 -21.37 -11.84
N LYS A 60 -4.62 -20.65 -12.12
CA LYS A 60 -3.52 -20.40 -11.19
C LYS A 60 -3.76 -19.21 -10.27
N THR A 61 -4.72 -18.38 -10.60
CA THR A 61 -5.25 -17.33 -9.74
C THR A 61 -6.74 -17.19 -9.96
N LEU A 62 -7.48 -16.78 -8.93
CA LEU A 62 -8.91 -16.51 -9.04
C LEU A 62 -9.16 -15.08 -9.56
N TYR A 63 -8.37 -14.14 -9.09
CA TYR A 63 -8.53 -12.71 -9.37
C TYR A 63 -7.17 -12.09 -9.70
N VAL A 64 -7.23 -10.87 -10.23
CA VAL A 64 -6.03 -10.09 -10.56
C VAL A 64 -6.10 -8.69 -9.97
N GLY A 65 -4.93 -8.13 -9.71
CA GLY A 65 -4.77 -6.79 -9.19
C GLY A 65 -3.58 -6.08 -9.81
N VAL A 66 -3.53 -4.77 -9.58
CA VAL A 66 -2.38 -3.92 -9.91
C VAL A 66 -1.89 -3.19 -8.66
N SER A 67 -0.66 -2.70 -8.67
CA SER A 67 -0.09 -1.99 -7.53
C SER A 67 0.69 -0.75 -8.02
N ASN A 68 0.41 0.40 -7.37
CA ASN A 68 1.05 1.69 -7.67
C ASN A 68 0.92 2.16 -9.13
N TYR A 69 -0.16 1.81 -9.79
CA TYR A 69 -0.55 2.35 -11.09
C TYR A 69 -1.20 3.73 -10.88
N SER A 70 -0.89 4.69 -11.75
CA SER A 70 -1.59 5.98 -11.75
C SER A 70 -3.08 5.82 -12.11
N PRO A 71 -3.93 6.85 -11.89
CA PRO A 71 -5.34 6.80 -12.32
C PRO A 71 -5.49 6.39 -13.77
N ALA A 72 -4.77 7.03 -14.68
CA ALA A 72 -4.81 6.73 -16.12
C ALA A 72 -4.35 5.30 -16.44
N GLN A 73 -3.25 4.84 -15.84
CA GLN A 73 -2.76 3.48 -16.01
C GLN A 73 -3.73 2.44 -15.44
N THR A 74 -4.43 2.77 -14.36
CA THR A 74 -5.44 1.88 -13.76
C THR A 74 -6.64 1.72 -14.69
N GLN A 75 -7.13 2.82 -15.30
CA GLN A 75 -8.20 2.79 -16.30
C GLN A 75 -7.80 1.96 -17.53
N GLU A 76 -6.57 2.15 -18.01
CA GLU A 76 -6.04 1.41 -19.17
C GLU A 76 -5.90 -0.08 -18.85
N ALA A 77 -5.37 -0.43 -17.67
CA ALA A 77 -5.27 -1.82 -17.21
C ALA A 77 -6.64 -2.48 -17.08
N ALA A 78 -7.62 -1.79 -16.47
CA ALA A 78 -8.98 -2.28 -16.33
C ALA A 78 -9.64 -2.55 -17.69
N ARG A 79 -9.47 -1.64 -18.66
CA ARG A 79 -9.97 -1.82 -20.03
C ARG A 79 -9.30 -3.02 -20.69
N ALA A 80 -7.98 -3.10 -20.67
CA ALA A 80 -7.24 -4.20 -21.32
C ALA A 80 -7.61 -5.57 -20.72
N LEU A 81 -7.87 -5.65 -19.43
CA LEU A 81 -8.36 -6.87 -18.76
C LEU A 81 -9.81 -7.17 -19.14
N ALA A 82 -10.69 -6.17 -19.21
CA ALA A 82 -12.08 -6.34 -19.61
C ALA A 82 -12.22 -6.89 -21.03
N ASP A 83 -11.40 -6.42 -21.97
CA ASP A 83 -11.31 -6.92 -23.34
C ASP A 83 -10.91 -8.42 -23.39
N LEU A 84 -10.26 -8.93 -22.36
CA LEU A 84 -9.88 -10.34 -22.18
C LEU A 84 -10.87 -11.13 -21.31
N GLY A 85 -12.01 -10.51 -20.91
CA GLY A 85 -13.05 -11.13 -20.07
C GLY A 85 -12.63 -11.32 -18.62
N VAL A 86 -11.63 -10.60 -18.12
CA VAL A 86 -11.14 -10.69 -16.73
C VAL A 86 -11.32 -9.33 -16.04
N PRO A 87 -12.12 -9.22 -14.97
CA PRO A 87 -12.26 -7.97 -14.24
C PRO A 87 -11.01 -7.66 -13.41
N LEU A 88 -10.62 -6.38 -13.35
CA LEU A 88 -9.66 -5.91 -12.36
C LEU A 88 -10.36 -5.85 -11.00
N LEU A 89 -9.88 -6.64 -10.03
CA LEU A 89 -10.52 -6.72 -8.71
C LEU A 89 -9.99 -5.69 -7.73
N LEU A 90 -8.65 -5.55 -7.66
CA LEU A 90 -7.98 -4.80 -6.59
C LEU A 90 -6.86 -3.91 -7.12
N HIS A 91 -6.72 -2.76 -6.51
CA HIS A 91 -5.53 -1.92 -6.59
C HIS A 91 -4.82 -1.87 -5.23
N GLN A 92 -3.50 -2.09 -5.21
CA GLN A 92 -2.72 -2.03 -3.98
C GLN A 92 -1.75 -0.84 -4.00
N PRO A 93 -2.14 0.34 -3.48
CA PRO A 93 -1.28 1.52 -3.43
C PRO A 93 -0.52 1.65 -2.12
N SER A 94 0.62 2.35 -2.15
CA SER A 94 1.22 2.92 -0.95
C SER A 94 0.37 4.10 -0.49
N TYR A 95 -0.15 4.05 0.74
CA TYR A 95 -1.00 5.10 1.28
C TYR A 95 -0.83 5.25 2.79
N SER A 96 -0.62 6.47 3.24
CA SER A 96 -0.47 6.83 4.65
C SER A 96 -0.68 8.33 4.83
N ILE A 97 -0.74 8.82 6.07
CA ILE A 97 -0.78 10.27 6.38
C ILE A 97 0.39 11.01 5.69
N PHE A 98 1.58 10.41 5.57
CA PHE A 98 2.75 11.01 4.92
C PHE A 98 2.85 10.74 3.40
N ASN A 99 1.92 10.03 2.82
CA ASN A 99 1.90 9.72 1.39
C ASN A 99 0.47 9.61 0.89
N GLN A 100 -0.09 10.74 0.45
CA GLN A 100 -1.51 10.91 0.12
C GLN A 100 -1.79 10.92 -1.40
N TRP A 101 -0.84 10.56 -2.23
CA TRP A 101 -0.94 10.62 -3.70
C TRP A 101 -2.19 9.97 -4.30
N VAL A 102 -2.77 8.99 -3.58
CA VAL A 102 -3.97 8.27 -4.02
C VAL A 102 -5.22 9.15 -4.02
N GLU A 103 -5.21 10.22 -3.21
CA GLU A 103 -6.31 11.18 -3.12
C GLU A 103 -6.37 12.09 -4.35
N ASP A 104 -5.26 12.17 -5.11
CA ASP A 104 -5.18 12.90 -6.37
C ASP A 104 -5.72 12.05 -7.54
N GLY A 105 -7.02 11.76 -7.48
CA GLY A 105 -7.81 11.11 -8.53
C GLY A 105 -7.77 9.58 -8.58
N LEU A 106 -6.86 8.89 -7.85
CA LEU A 106 -6.85 7.41 -7.91
C LEU A 106 -8.08 6.83 -7.20
N LEU A 107 -8.41 7.33 -6.01
CA LEU A 107 -9.58 6.82 -5.29
C LEU A 107 -10.88 7.05 -6.07
N ASP A 108 -11.02 8.18 -6.77
CA ASP A 108 -12.17 8.46 -7.65
C ASP A 108 -12.22 7.45 -8.80
N THR A 109 -11.08 7.20 -9.45
CA THR A 109 -10.95 6.18 -10.51
C THR A 109 -11.36 4.79 -10.03
N LEU A 110 -10.94 4.39 -8.82
CA LEU A 110 -11.30 3.09 -8.27
C LEU A 110 -12.79 2.96 -7.97
N ASP A 111 -13.40 4.02 -7.43
CA ASP A 111 -14.85 4.09 -7.18
C ASP A 111 -15.64 3.97 -8.50
N GLU A 112 -15.24 4.72 -9.54
CA GLU A 112 -15.87 4.66 -10.87
C GLU A 112 -15.77 3.27 -11.52
N LEU A 113 -14.64 2.58 -11.33
CA LEU A 113 -14.41 1.25 -11.88
C LEU A 113 -14.97 0.11 -11.03
N GLY A 114 -15.41 0.39 -9.81
CA GLY A 114 -15.82 -0.64 -8.84
C GLY A 114 -14.66 -1.53 -8.38
N VAL A 115 -13.44 -0.99 -8.34
CA VAL A 115 -12.20 -1.69 -7.96
C VAL A 115 -11.88 -1.44 -6.50
N GLY A 116 -11.67 -2.51 -5.72
CA GLY A 116 -11.29 -2.39 -4.32
C GLY A 116 -9.85 -1.87 -4.13
N SER A 117 -9.59 -1.22 -2.98
CA SER A 117 -8.27 -0.72 -2.60
C SER A 117 -7.72 -1.42 -1.36
N VAL A 118 -6.46 -1.88 -1.43
CA VAL A 118 -5.71 -2.45 -0.30
C VAL A 118 -4.48 -1.61 -0.06
N ALA A 119 -4.54 -0.69 0.91
CA ALA A 119 -3.43 0.21 1.19
C ALA A 119 -2.26 -0.51 1.87
N PHE A 120 -1.04 -0.41 1.34
CA PHE A 120 0.16 -0.87 2.01
C PHE A 120 0.95 0.29 2.62
N SER A 121 1.81 -0.01 3.59
CA SER A 121 2.59 0.97 4.36
C SER A 121 1.77 2.06 5.08
N PRO A 122 0.62 1.75 5.69
CA PRO A 122 -0.21 2.75 6.37
C PRO A 122 0.52 3.43 7.53
N LEU A 123 1.54 2.78 8.10
CA LEU A 123 2.39 3.30 9.17
C LEU A 123 3.67 3.99 8.65
N ALA A 124 3.78 4.32 7.36
CA ALA A 124 4.94 4.98 6.75
C ALA A 124 6.28 4.32 7.17
N GLN A 125 6.41 3.01 6.98
CA GLN A 125 7.57 2.21 7.39
C GLN A 125 7.85 2.20 8.92
N GLY A 126 6.87 2.58 9.74
CA GLY A 126 6.94 2.66 11.19
C GLY A 126 7.18 4.08 11.72
N LEU A 127 7.25 5.10 10.87
CA LEU A 127 7.34 6.50 11.30
C LEU A 127 6.06 6.95 12.05
N LEU A 128 4.90 6.47 11.64
CA LEU A 128 3.61 6.75 12.27
C LEU A 128 3.36 5.82 13.46
N THR A 129 4.34 5.70 14.34
CA THR A 129 4.28 5.02 15.63
C THR A 129 5.03 5.85 16.67
N ASP A 130 4.88 5.54 17.93
CA ASP A 130 5.59 6.17 19.06
C ASP A 130 7.11 5.85 19.08
N ARG A 131 7.53 4.85 18.30
CA ARG A 131 8.89 4.29 18.32
C ARG A 131 9.99 5.33 18.12
N TYR A 132 9.75 6.35 17.29
CA TYR A 132 10.77 7.34 16.90
C TYR A 132 10.61 8.70 17.61
N LEU A 133 9.68 8.85 18.54
CA LEU A 133 9.45 10.10 19.27
C LEU A 133 10.66 10.53 20.10
N THR A 134 11.35 9.58 20.75
CA THR A 134 12.49 9.85 21.65
C THR A 134 13.85 9.54 21.03
N GLY A 135 13.89 9.16 19.76
CA GLY A 135 15.13 8.81 19.06
C GLY A 135 14.97 7.59 18.17
N VAL A 136 16.09 7.06 17.66
CA VAL A 136 16.11 5.85 16.83
C VAL A 136 16.54 4.66 17.70
N PRO A 137 15.62 3.74 18.08
CA PRO A 137 15.99 2.60 18.91
C PRO A 137 16.93 1.64 18.18
N THR A 138 17.87 1.07 18.92
CA THR A 138 18.74 -0.02 18.44
C THR A 138 17.84 -1.21 18.02
N GLY A 139 18.07 -1.75 16.81
CA GLY A 139 17.23 -2.84 16.28
C GLY A 139 15.94 -2.40 15.59
N SER A 140 15.68 -1.07 15.52
CA SER A 140 14.59 -0.56 14.68
C SER A 140 14.94 -0.68 13.17
N ARG A 141 13.92 -0.60 12.31
CA ARG A 141 14.14 -0.64 10.86
C ARG A 141 15.08 0.46 10.37
N ALA A 142 15.00 1.67 10.94
CA ALA A 142 15.86 2.78 10.58
C ALA A 142 17.32 2.60 11.04
N ALA A 143 17.57 1.82 12.09
CA ALA A 143 18.92 1.50 12.56
C ALA A 143 19.58 0.34 11.81
N GLY A 144 18.82 -0.41 11.01
CA GLY A 144 19.27 -1.56 10.23
C GLY A 144 19.53 -1.24 8.75
N PRO A 145 20.03 -2.22 7.99
CA PRO A 145 20.26 -2.09 6.54
C PRO A 145 18.95 -2.15 5.76
N SER A 146 18.09 -1.15 5.93
CA SER A 146 16.81 -1.05 5.21
C SER A 146 16.94 -0.11 4.02
N PRO A 147 16.53 -0.52 2.79
CA PRO A 147 16.50 0.37 1.63
C PRO A 147 15.34 1.38 1.69
N PHE A 148 14.40 1.22 2.63
CA PHE A 148 13.16 2.00 2.68
C PHE A 148 13.13 3.04 3.80
N LEU A 149 13.94 2.90 4.84
CA LEU A 149 14.00 3.83 5.96
C LEU A 149 15.42 3.81 6.55
N SER A 150 16.03 4.97 6.69
CA SER A 150 17.34 5.19 7.30
C SER A 150 17.25 6.24 8.40
N VAL A 151 18.29 6.33 9.25
CA VAL A 151 18.39 7.37 10.28
C VAL A 151 18.28 8.78 9.68
N SER A 152 18.84 8.98 8.48
CA SER A 152 18.78 10.28 7.78
C SER A 152 17.38 10.73 7.39
N ASN A 153 16.41 9.82 7.33
CA ASN A 153 15.01 10.16 7.09
C ASN A 153 14.28 10.67 8.36
N ILE A 154 14.88 10.50 9.55
CA ILE A 154 14.27 10.86 10.83
C ILE A 154 14.93 12.15 11.34
N LYS A 155 14.75 13.24 10.60
CA LYS A 155 15.19 14.58 10.95
C LYS A 155 14.37 15.12 12.12
N ASP A 156 14.83 16.20 12.76
CA ASP A 156 14.13 16.87 13.85
C ASP A 156 12.75 17.35 13.43
N GLU A 157 12.61 17.87 12.22
CA GLU A 157 11.33 18.25 11.64
C GLU A 157 10.36 17.06 11.56
N THR A 158 10.82 15.91 11.05
CA THR A 158 10.00 14.67 11.01
C THR A 158 9.55 14.26 12.41
N ARG A 159 10.45 14.37 13.42
CA ARG A 159 10.10 14.07 14.82
C ARG A 159 9.06 15.02 15.38
N THR A 160 9.18 16.31 15.07
CA THR A 160 8.19 17.32 15.48
C THR A 160 6.81 17.00 14.92
N ARG A 161 6.73 16.65 13.64
CA ARG A 161 5.49 16.25 12.97
C ARG A 161 4.89 14.98 13.60
N ILE A 162 5.70 13.94 13.81
CA ILE A 162 5.28 12.72 14.50
C ILE A 162 4.76 13.02 15.91
N GLY A 163 5.44 13.93 16.62
CA GLY A 163 5.02 14.37 17.96
C GLY A 163 3.64 15.02 17.95
N ALA A 164 3.40 15.95 17.03
CA ALA A 164 2.11 16.64 16.88
C ALA A 164 1.00 15.64 16.51
N LEU A 165 1.22 14.74 15.56
CA LEU A 165 0.28 13.68 15.20
C LEU A 165 -0.01 12.75 16.38
N ASN A 166 0.99 12.46 17.22
CA ASN A 166 0.80 11.63 18.41
C ASN A 166 -0.09 12.31 19.46
N GLU A 167 -0.02 13.64 19.62
CA GLU A 167 -0.93 14.36 20.53
C GLU A 167 -2.38 14.33 19.99
N ILE A 168 -2.59 14.44 18.67
CA ILE A 168 -3.91 14.27 18.07
C ILE A 168 -4.42 12.83 18.33
N ALA A 169 -3.60 11.81 18.13
CA ALA A 169 -3.98 10.43 18.42
C ALA A 169 -4.39 10.23 19.87
N ARG A 170 -3.62 10.79 20.82
CA ARG A 170 -3.94 10.73 22.25
C ARG A 170 -5.28 11.39 22.60
N SER A 171 -5.57 12.55 22.02
CA SER A 171 -6.87 13.23 22.24
C SER A 171 -8.05 12.39 21.75
N ARG A 172 -7.82 11.52 20.77
CA ARG A 172 -8.78 10.55 20.24
C ARG A 172 -8.85 9.26 21.06
N GLY A 173 -8.02 9.10 22.09
CA GLY A 173 -7.89 7.85 22.84
C GLY A 173 -7.26 6.69 22.04
N GLN A 174 -6.46 7.00 21.02
CA GLN A 174 -5.79 6.05 20.15
C GLN A 174 -4.27 6.14 20.30
N SER A 175 -3.55 5.03 20.01
CA SER A 175 -2.13 5.14 19.71
C SER A 175 -1.94 5.81 18.34
N LEU A 176 -0.74 6.36 18.07
CA LEU A 176 -0.45 6.95 16.77
C LEU A 176 -0.61 5.92 15.62
N ALA A 177 -0.22 4.67 15.87
CA ALA A 177 -0.41 3.58 14.91
C ALA A 177 -1.89 3.32 14.63
N GLN A 178 -2.72 3.26 15.67
CA GLN A 178 -4.17 3.09 15.54
C GLN A 178 -4.79 4.24 14.75
N MET A 179 -4.45 5.49 15.07
CA MET A 179 -4.96 6.66 14.34
C MET A 179 -4.51 6.63 12.87
N ALA A 180 -3.27 6.30 12.58
CA ALA A 180 -2.76 6.24 11.20
C ALA A 180 -3.47 5.17 10.36
N ILE A 181 -3.75 3.99 10.93
CA ILE A 181 -4.52 2.93 10.27
C ILE A 181 -5.98 3.39 10.08
N ALA A 182 -6.59 3.94 11.13
CA ALA A 182 -7.97 4.44 11.08
C ALA A 182 -8.11 5.55 10.01
N TRP A 183 -7.13 6.44 9.92
CA TRP A 183 -7.11 7.53 8.93
C TRP A 183 -7.08 6.98 7.49
N VAL A 184 -6.27 5.94 7.21
CA VAL A 184 -6.24 5.28 5.90
C VAL A 184 -7.58 4.63 5.57
N LEU A 185 -8.27 4.08 6.56
CA LEU A 185 -9.56 3.39 6.39
C LEU A 185 -10.79 4.31 6.46
N ARG A 186 -10.59 5.63 6.71
CA ARG A 186 -11.69 6.59 6.80
C ARG A 186 -12.50 6.64 5.50
N GLY A 187 -13.79 6.92 5.61
CA GLY A 187 -14.66 7.14 4.46
C GLY A 187 -14.94 5.92 3.59
N ALA A 188 -14.52 4.70 4.00
CA ALA A 188 -14.80 3.42 3.32
C ALA A 188 -14.29 3.28 1.86
N ARG A 189 -13.48 4.21 1.35
CA ARG A 189 -12.88 4.14 0.00
C ARG A 189 -11.71 3.17 -0.09
N VAL A 190 -11.09 2.86 1.04
CA VAL A 190 -10.05 1.84 1.17
C VAL A 190 -10.65 0.60 1.81
N THR A 191 -10.64 -0.50 1.08
CA THR A 191 -11.25 -1.77 1.49
C THR A 191 -10.50 -2.40 2.66
N SER A 192 -9.16 -2.30 2.66
CA SER A 192 -8.30 -2.92 3.68
C SER A 192 -6.96 -2.22 3.80
N ALA A 193 -6.37 -2.25 4.99
CA ALA A 193 -5.01 -1.79 5.25
C ALA A 193 -4.10 -2.99 5.54
N LEU A 194 -3.00 -3.10 4.78
CA LEU A 194 -2.00 -4.14 4.95
C LEU A 194 -0.99 -3.71 6.00
N VAL A 195 -1.00 -4.38 7.15
CA VAL A 195 -0.09 -4.09 8.26
C VAL A 195 0.88 -5.24 8.49
N GLY A 196 2.12 -4.91 8.87
CA GLY A 196 3.10 -5.84 9.38
C GLY A 196 3.23 -5.71 10.89
N ALA A 197 3.39 -6.83 11.59
CA ALA A 197 3.64 -6.86 13.03
C ALA A 197 4.81 -7.78 13.35
N SER A 198 5.68 -7.39 14.29
CA SER A 198 6.79 -8.21 14.78
C SER A 198 6.47 -8.92 16.10
N SER A 199 5.29 -8.67 16.67
CA SER A 199 4.78 -9.35 17.88
C SER A 199 3.25 -9.43 17.85
N VAL A 200 2.69 -10.33 18.65
CA VAL A 200 1.25 -10.46 18.84
C VAL A 200 0.66 -9.15 19.38
N ALA A 201 1.31 -8.55 20.38
CA ALA A 201 0.85 -7.29 20.97
C ALA A 201 0.73 -6.15 19.94
N GLN A 202 1.68 -6.04 19.00
CA GLN A 202 1.58 -5.07 17.90
C GLN A 202 0.42 -5.37 16.95
N LEU A 203 0.15 -6.64 16.67
CA LEU A 203 -0.98 -7.02 15.84
C LEU A 203 -2.30 -6.68 16.52
N GLU A 204 -2.43 -7.02 17.78
CA GLU A 204 -3.60 -6.70 18.59
C GLU A 204 -3.84 -5.18 18.67
N ASP A 205 -2.78 -4.38 18.90
CA ASP A 205 -2.87 -2.92 18.90
C ASP A 205 -3.33 -2.37 17.54
N ASN A 206 -2.76 -2.87 16.45
CA ASN A 206 -3.16 -2.44 15.10
C ASN A 206 -4.63 -2.78 14.79
N VAL A 207 -5.13 -3.95 15.21
CA VAL A 207 -6.51 -4.37 14.97
C VAL A 207 -7.52 -3.49 15.70
N VAL A 208 -7.16 -2.94 16.87
CA VAL A 208 -8.02 -2.01 17.61
C VAL A 208 -8.36 -0.75 16.82
N ALA A 209 -7.53 -0.36 15.84
CA ALA A 209 -7.75 0.82 14.98
C ALA A 209 -9.18 0.86 14.37
N VAL A 210 -9.74 -0.29 14.00
CA VAL A 210 -11.08 -0.37 13.35
C VAL A 210 -12.23 0.01 14.28
N ARG A 211 -12.00 0.18 15.59
CA ARG A 211 -13.03 0.56 16.55
C ARG A 211 -13.36 2.04 16.53
N ASN A 212 -12.48 2.88 15.96
CA ASN A 212 -12.70 4.33 15.88
C ASN A 212 -12.15 4.86 14.54
N LEU A 213 -12.98 4.76 13.49
CA LEU A 213 -12.66 5.20 12.12
C LEU A 213 -13.22 6.60 11.80
N ALA A 214 -14.07 7.15 12.67
CA ALA A 214 -14.65 8.46 12.47
C ALA A 214 -13.65 9.57 12.83
N PHE A 215 -13.58 10.58 11.99
CA PHE A 215 -12.79 11.80 12.19
C PHE A 215 -13.71 13.01 12.06
N THR A 216 -13.48 14.04 12.85
CA THR A 216 -14.10 15.35 12.61
C THR A 216 -13.30 16.12 11.56
N ASP A 217 -13.91 17.15 10.97
CA ASP A 217 -13.22 18.00 10.00
C ASP A 217 -12.04 18.74 10.64
N GLU A 218 -12.15 19.11 11.93
CA GLU A 218 -11.06 19.74 12.69
C GLU A 218 -9.90 18.78 12.93
N GLU A 219 -10.17 17.49 13.21
CA GLU A 219 -9.14 16.48 13.36
C GLU A 219 -8.42 16.23 12.04
N LEU A 220 -9.14 16.13 10.93
CA LEU A 220 -8.54 15.97 9.60
C LEU A 220 -7.68 17.17 9.24
N ALA A 221 -8.17 18.40 9.43
CA ALA A 221 -7.40 19.61 9.18
C ALA A 221 -6.10 19.65 10.02
N ALA A 222 -6.18 19.31 11.32
CA ALA A 222 -5.02 19.27 12.20
C ALA A 222 -4.01 18.17 11.75
N ILE A 223 -4.48 17.02 11.25
CA ILE A 223 -3.61 15.98 10.69
C ILE A 223 -2.92 16.50 9.44
N ASP A 224 -3.64 17.16 8.54
CA ASP A 224 -3.12 17.66 7.26
C ASP A 224 -2.03 18.72 7.43
N GLU A 225 -2.10 19.57 8.47
CA GLU A 225 -1.02 20.51 8.83
C GLU A 225 0.32 19.82 9.09
N HIS A 226 0.30 18.56 9.52
CA HIS A 226 1.49 17.77 9.84
C HIS A 226 1.79 16.68 8.82
N ALA A 227 0.88 16.41 7.88
CA ALA A 227 1.03 15.40 6.84
C ALA A 227 1.98 15.85 5.72
N ASN A 228 1.70 17.02 5.16
CA ASN A 228 2.47 17.61 4.06
C ASN A 228 3.03 18.97 4.50
N PRO A 229 4.35 19.10 4.75
CA PRO A 229 4.91 20.42 4.97
C PRO A 229 4.69 21.27 3.70
N PRO A 230 4.50 22.59 3.84
CA PRO A 230 4.52 23.48 2.68
C PRO A 230 5.81 23.22 1.90
N ALA A 231 5.71 23.15 0.58
CA ALA A 231 6.87 23.06 -0.29
C ALA A 231 7.75 24.32 -0.05
N GLU A 232 9.01 24.13 0.33
CA GLU A 232 9.99 25.21 0.42
C GLU A 232 10.30 25.79 -0.97
#